data_60f83dc9d43a7009b39d63ac4e905a33
#
_entry.id   60f83dc9d43a7009b39d63ac4e905a33
#
_cell.length_a   1.000
_cell.length_b   1.000
_cell.length_c   1.000
_cell.angle_alpha   90.00
_cell.angle_beta   90.00
_cell.angle_gamma   90.00
#
_symmetry.space_group_name_H-M   'P 1'
#
loop_
_entity.id
_entity.type
_entity.pdbx_description
1 polymer ?
#
loop_
_entity_poly.entity_id
_entity_poly.type
_entity_poly.pdbx_seq_one_letter_code
_entity_poly.pdbx_strand_id
1 'polypeptide(L)'
;MSENLKFENIYCVGRNFAGHAKELGNKIPTSPLIFQKSNSAVNINETIEIPSNKTIEHELEVVLLIGKEGAPKNREEAHTFISGFSIGLDLTDRHLQTELKKKGMPWFASKTFKGSAVIDANFIHECPQEFYLTVNQKIRQEGNLKDMIFSFEDIILHLSKTVDFKKGDIIFTGTPEGVGALESGDQIEMGFNNCPPKKLVVI
;
A
#
# COMPACT_ATOMS: atom_id res chain seq x y z
N MET A 1 11.41 -5.00 23.14
CA MET A 1 12.62 -4.62 22.36
C MET A 1 12.21 -4.63 20.90
N SER A 2 12.07 -3.46 20.28
CA SER A 2 11.78 -3.37 18.85
C SER A 2 13.01 -3.89 18.11
N GLU A 3 12.98 -5.13 17.64
CA GLU A 3 13.88 -5.54 16.57
C GLU A 3 13.77 -4.45 15.50
N ASN A 4 14.91 -3.93 15.01
CA ASN A 4 14.95 -2.97 13.92
C ASN A 4 14.22 -3.61 12.73
N LEU A 5 12.98 -3.22 12.49
CA LEU A 5 12.18 -3.68 11.37
C LEU A 5 12.92 -3.26 10.10
N LYS A 6 13.53 -4.21 9.41
CA LYS A 6 14.22 -3.98 8.16
C LYS A 6 13.34 -4.52 7.04
N PHE A 7 12.90 -3.63 6.17
CA PHE A 7 12.18 -4.00 4.96
C PHE A 7 13.16 -4.20 3.81
N GLU A 8 12.97 -5.28 3.05
CA GLU A 8 13.86 -5.64 1.93
C GLU A 8 13.32 -5.06 0.63
N ASN A 9 12.27 -5.61 0.08
CA ASN A 9 11.63 -5.09 -1.13
C ASN A 9 10.22 -4.60 -0.83
N ILE A 10 9.77 -3.59 -1.58
CA ILE A 10 8.40 -3.06 -1.50
C ILE A 10 7.71 -3.33 -2.82
N TYR A 11 6.82 -4.30 -2.84
CA TYR A 11 5.93 -4.57 -3.95
C TYR A 11 4.61 -3.86 -3.73
N CYS A 12 3.99 -3.38 -4.80
CA CYS A 12 2.71 -2.68 -4.74
C CYS A 12 1.78 -3.20 -5.84
N VAL A 13 0.50 -3.27 -5.54
CA VAL A 13 -0.53 -3.75 -6.47
C VAL A 13 -1.44 -2.60 -6.87
N GLY A 14 -1.40 -2.21 -8.12
CA GLY A 14 -2.32 -1.21 -8.65
C GLY A 14 -3.69 -1.79 -9.01
N ARG A 15 -4.76 -1.02 -8.77
CA ARG A 15 -6.13 -1.32 -9.22
C ARG A 15 -6.70 -2.63 -8.66
N ASN A 16 -6.49 -2.92 -7.41
CA ASN A 16 -6.99 -4.15 -6.79
C ASN A 16 -8.39 -4.01 -6.15
N PHE A 17 -9.02 -2.84 -6.26
CA PHE A 17 -10.41 -2.60 -5.86
C PHE A 17 -11.21 -2.07 -7.06
N ALA A 18 -12.38 -2.67 -7.30
CA ALA A 18 -13.20 -2.33 -8.46
C ALA A 18 -13.69 -0.88 -8.41
N GLY A 19 -14.05 -0.36 -7.22
CA GLY A 19 -14.45 1.02 -6.99
C GLY A 19 -13.36 2.01 -7.39
N HIS A 20 -12.13 1.82 -6.91
CA HIS A 20 -10.99 2.65 -7.27
C HIS A 20 -10.63 2.58 -8.77
N ALA A 21 -10.70 1.39 -9.39
CA ALA A 21 -10.48 1.28 -10.83
C ALA A 21 -11.49 2.13 -11.62
N LYS A 22 -12.77 2.11 -11.21
CA LYS A 22 -13.85 2.90 -11.80
C LYS A 22 -13.67 4.40 -11.55
N GLU A 23 -13.32 4.81 -10.33
CA GLU A 23 -13.05 6.20 -9.94
C GLU A 23 -12.03 6.87 -10.89
N LEU A 24 -10.96 6.16 -11.23
CA LEU A 24 -9.91 6.62 -12.13
C LEU A 24 -10.18 6.33 -13.62
N GLY A 25 -11.38 5.87 -14.00
CA GLY A 25 -11.74 5.56 -15.39
C GLY A 25 -10.95 4.40 -16.00
N ASN A 26 -10.40 3.51 -15.18
CA ASN A 26 -9.62 2.37 -15.64
C ASN A 26 -10.49 1.12 -15.83
N LYS A 27 -10.04 0.22 -16.71
CA LYS A 27 -10.61 -1.14 -16.81
C LYS A 27 -10.18 -1.97 -15.61
N ILE A 28 -11.04 -2.89 -15.19
CA ILE A 28 -10.72 -3.91 -14.18
C ILE A 28 -9.62 -4.82 -14.78
N PRO A 29 -8.48 -4.97 -14.09
CA PRO A 29 -7.38 -5.80 -14.59
C PRO A 29 -7.74 -7.29 -14.51
N THR A 30 -7.20 -8.09 -15.44
CA THR A 30 -7.35 -9.56 -15.46
C THR A 30 -6.21 -10.28 -14.74
N SER A 31 -5.17 -9.55 -14.34
CA SER A 31 -4.03 -10.01 -13.53
C SER A 31 -3.53 -8.88 -12.67
N PRO A 32 -2.87 -9.16 -11.51
CA PRO A 32 -2.29 -8.13 -10.67
C PRO A 32 -1.34 -7.22 -11.44
N LEU A 33 -1.52 -5.91 -11.31
CA LEU A 33 -0.63 -4.90 -11.88
C LEU A 33 0.42 -4.55 -10.84
N ILE A 34 1.63 -5.05 -11.03
CA ILE A 34 2.70 -4.88 -10.05
C ILE A 34 3.60 -3.70 -10.40
N PHE A 35 3.96 -2.93 -9.38
CA PHE A 35 5.05 -1.96 -9.41
C PHE A 35 5.82 -2.01 -8.09
N GLN A 36 6.90 -1.28 -7.99
CA GLN A 36 7.75 -1.24 -6.79
C GLN A 36 7.96 0.17 -6.30
N LYS A 37 8.16 0.30 -4.98
CA LYS A 37 8.79 1.44 -4.35
C LYS A 37 10.19 1.03 -3.89
N SER A 38 11.11 1.99 -3.82
CA SER A 38 12.40 1.76 -3.17
C SER A 38 12.19 1.57 -1.66
N ASN A 39 12.94 0.68 -1.02
CA ASN A 39 12.95 0.56 0.43
C ASN A 39 13.43 1.84 1.14
N SER A 40 14.19 2.70 0.46
CA SER A 40 14.54 4.04 0.95
C SER A 40 13.36 5.02 1.03
N ALA A 41 12.21 4.65 0.47
CA ALA A 41 10.97 5.45 0.54
C ALA A 41 10.11 5.14 1.78
N VAL A 42 10.53 4.19 2.62
CA VAL A 42 9.78 3.81 3.84
C VAL A 42 9.71 4.98 4.82
N ASN A 43 8.52 5.17 5.37
CA ASN A 43 8.24 6.09 6.46
C ASN A 43 7.40 5.38 7.53
N ILE A 44 7.98 5.14 8.70
CA ILE A 44 7.30 4.58 9.87
C ILE A 44 7.02 5.65 10.95
N ASN A 45 7.40 6.91 10.69
CA ASN A 45 7.23 8.02 11.62
C ASN A 45 5.75 8.44 11.73
N GLU A 46 5.49 9.42 12.57
CA GLU A 46 4.17 10.04 12.76
C GLU A 46 3.98 11.29 11.89
N THR A 47 4.93 11.59 11.01
CA THR A 47 4.87 12.74 10.11
C THR A 47 4.99 12.31 8.65
N ILE A 48 4.29 13.02 7.77
CA ILE A 48 4.39 12.91 6.32
C ILE A 48 4.94 14.24 5.78
N GLU A 49 6.11 14.19 5.17
CA GLU A 49 6.69 15.35 4.47
C GLU A 49 6.16 15.37 3.03
N ILE A 50 5.46 16.45 2.64
CA ILE A 50 5.04 16.63 1.25
C ILE A 50 6.11 17.42 0.49
N PRO A 51 6.65 16.89 -0.64
CA PRO A 51 7.57 17.67 -1.45
C PRO A 51 6.93 18.96 -1.96
N SER A 52 7.62 20.10 -1.81
CA SER A 52 7.14 21.39 -2.27
C SER A 52 6.79 21.35 -3.77
N ASN A 53 5.74 22.04 -4.16
CA ASN A 53 5.22 22.11 -5.54
C ASN A 53 4.70 20.79 -6.12
N LYS A 54 4.33 19.81 -5.28
CA LYS A 54 3.71 18.56 -5.71
C LYS A 54 2.35 18.37 -5.05
N THR A 55 1.42 17.79 -5.80
CA THR A 55 0.16 17.30 -5.26
C THR A 55 0.32 15.81 -4.98
N ILE A 56 0.44 15.48 -3.69
CA ILE A 56 0.59 14.10 -3.23
C ILE A 56 -0.77 13.61 -2.76
N GLU A 57 -1.20 12.48 -3.28
CA GLU A 57 -2.44 11.83 -2.88
C GLU A 57 -2.16 10.62 -1.98
N HIS A 58 -3.07 10.41 -1.02
CA HIS A 58 -3.09 9.22 -0.20
C HIS A 58 -3.77 8.06 -0.93
N GLU A 59 -3.22 6.88 -0.79
CA GLU A 59 -3.81 5.60 -1.19
C GLU A 59 -3.67 4.65 0.01
N LEU A 60 -4.77 4.47 0.77
CA LEU A 60 -4.82 3.59 1.94
C LEU A 60 -4.81 2.13 1.52
N GLU A 61 -3.91 1.33 2.10
CA GLU A 61 -3.74 -0.07 1.72
C GLU A 61 -3.45 -0.98 2.91
N VAL A 62 -3.95 -2.20 2.86
CA VAL A 62 -3.43 -3.27 3.71
C VAL A 62 -2.02 -3.63 3.23
N VAL A 63 -1.09 -3.80 4.17
CA VAL A 63 0.30 -4.13 3.92
C VAL A 63 0.60 -5.51 4.49
N LEU A 64 1.09 -6.42 3.64
CA LEU A 64 1.55 -7.74 4.06
C LEU A 64 3.04 -7.69 4.41
N LEU A 65 3.43 -8.36 5.48
CA LEU A 65 4.82 -8.65 5.79
C LEU A 65 5.13 -10.10 5.41
N ILE A 66 6.15 -10.32 4.59
CA ILE A 66 6.60 -11.64 4.19
C ILE A 66 7.61 -12.19 5.21
N GLY A 67 7.33 -13.37 5.73
CA GLY A 67 8.13 -14.04 6.76
C GLY A 67 8.95 -15.22 6.27
N LYS A 68 8.84 -15.61 4.99
CA LYS A 68 9.55 -16.74 4.39
C LYS A 68 10.30 -16.34 3.13
N GLU A 69 11.36 -17.07 2.85
CA GLU A 69 12.14 -16.95 1.62
C GLU A 69 11.68 -17.96 0.57
N GLY A 70 11.86 -17.61 -0.72
CA GLY A 70 11.55 -18.45 -1.86
C GLY A 70 10.25 -18.11 -2.56
N ALA A 71 9.68 -19.08 -3.28
CA ALA A 71 8.49 -18.92 -4.10
C ALA A 71 7.44 -19.99 -3.77
N PRO A 72 6.26 -19.64 -3.25
CA PRO A 72 5.19 -20.59 -3.00
C PRO A 72 4.62 -21.13 -4.32
N LYS A 73 4.18 -22.40 -4.29
CA LYS A 73 3.70 -23.13 -5.48
C LYS A 73 2.18 -23.16 -5.63
N ASN A 74 1.45 -22.88 -4.55
CA ASN A 74 -0.02 -22.92 -4.51
C ASN A 74 -0.55 -21.94 -3.46
N ARG A 75 -1.88 -21.74 -3.42
CA ARG A 75 -2.55 -20.78 -2.53
C ARG A 75 -2.32 -21.08 -1.04
N GLU A 76 -2.37 -22.33 -0.65
CA GLU A 76 -2.17 -22.77 0.73
C GLU A 76 -0.74 -22.43 1.19
N GLU A 77 0.24 -22.74 0.37
CA GLU A 77 1.63 -22.36 0.63
C GLU A 77 1.82 -20.84 0.64
N ALA A 78 1.21 -20.10 -0.31
CA ALA A 78 1.28 -18.65 -0.37
C ALA A 78 0.80 -17.98 0.92
N HIS A 79 -0.30 -18.46 1.49
CA HIS A 79 -0.81 -17.96 2.77
C HIS A 79 0.24 -18.08 3.89
N THR A 80 1.03 -19.16 3.91
CA THR A 80 2.07 -19.37 4.92
C THR A 80 3.28 -18.44 4.80
N PHE A 81 3.39 -17.67 3.71
CA PHE A 81 4.44 -16.67 3.54
C PHE A 81 4.13 -15.37 4.29
N ILE A 82 2.86 -15.12 4.60
CA ILE A 82 2.43 -13.93 5.34
C ILE A 82 2.75 -14.12 6.82
N SER A 83 3.59 -13.28 7.38
CA SER A 83 3.94 -13.27 8.80
C SER A 83 3.22 -12.19 9.61
N GLY A 84 2.60 -11.23 8.93
CA GLY A 84 1.84 -10.17 9.58
C GLY A 84 1.13 -9.25 8.59
N PHE A 85 0.16 -8.53 9.13
CA PHE A 85 -0.65 -7.56 8.40
C PHE A 85 -0.51 -6.20 9.06
N SER A 86 -0.45 -5.16 8.28
CA SER A 86 -0.45 -3.78 8.75
C SER A 86 -1.26 -2.89 7.80
N ILE A 87 -1.29 -1.61 8.11
CA ILE A 87 -1.92 -0.59 7.29
C ILE A 87 -0.88 0.43 6.84
N GLY A 88 -1.03 0.95 5.62
CA GLY A 88 -0.08 1.92 5.07
C GLY A 88 -0.70 2.86 4.06
N LEU A 89 0.09 3.85 3.63
CA LEU A 89 -0.26 4.76 2.53
C LEU A 89 0.76 4.61 1.40
N ASP A 90 0.27 4.24 0.21
CA ASP A 90 1.02 4.36 -1.04
C ASP A 90 0.91 5.80 -1.57
N LEU A 91 1.72 6.71 -1.02
CA LEU A 91 1.69 8.11 -1.43
C LEU A 91 2.11 8.25 -2.89
N THR A 92 1.31 9.04 -3.63
CA THR A 92 1.37 9.12 -5.08
C THR A 92 1.44 10.57 -5.55
N ASP A 93 2.48 10.92 -6.34
CA ASP A 93 2.47 12.14 -7.16
C ASP A 93 1.54 11.90 -8.36
N ARG A 94 0.26 12.24 -8.18
CA ARG A 94 -0.80 11.92 -9.15
C ARG A 94 -0.61 12.62 -10.49
N HIS A 95 -0.16 13.86 -10.46
CA HIS A 95 0.09 14.61 -11.69
C HIS A 95 1.19 13.92 -12.51
N LEU A 96 2.33 13.65 -11.89
CA LEU A 96 3.45 12.96 -12.55
C LEU A 96 3.05 11.57 -13.04
N GLN A 97 2.27 10.80 -12.23
CA GLN A 97 1.79 9.49 -12.65
C GLN A 97 0.96 9.59 -13.94
N THR A 98 0.08 10.58 -14.02
CA THR A 98 -0.77 10.80 -15.19
C THR A 98 0.07 11.11 -16.42
N GLU A 99 1.09 11.95 -16.29
CA GLU A 99 2.03 12.26 -17.40
C GLU A 99 2.82 11.03 -17.84
N LEU A 100 3.33 10.24 -16.88
CA LEU A 100 4.07 9.02 -17.21
C LEU A 100 3.17 7.98 -17.90
N LYS A 101 1.92 7.82 -17.45
CA LYS A 101 0.95 6.93 -18.11
C LYS A 101 0.67 7.35 -19.55
N LYS A 102 0.46 8.65 -19.82
CA LYS A 102 0.25 9.16 -21.19
C LYS A 102 1.44 8.88 -22.12
N LYS A 103 2.65 8.89 -21.57
CA LYS A 103 3.89 8.64 -22.31
C LYS A 103 4.29 7.17 -22.38
N GLY A 104 3.54 6.26 -21.76
CA GLY A 104 3.90 4.84 -21.65
C GLY A 104 5.19 4.59 -20.85
N MET A 105 5.56 5.49 -19.95
CA MET A 105 6.76 5.42 -19.13
C MET A 105 6.50 4.71 -17.77
N PRO A 106 7.54 4.11 -17.17
CA PRO A 106 7.44 3.52 -15.83
C PRO A 106 6.99 4.53 -14.77
N TRP A 107 6.17 4.08 -13.81
CA TRP A 107 5.60 4.93 -12.75
C TRP A 107 6.55 5.21 -11.59
N PHE A 108 7.75 4.66 -11.59
CA PHE A 108 8.68 4.69 -10.47
C PHE A 108 8.82 6.09 -9.83
N ALA A 109 9.07 7.13 -10.63
CA ALA A 109 9.27 8.49 -10.13
C ALA A 109 8.02 9.10 -9.47
N SER A 110 6.82 8.66 -9.83
CA SER A 110 5.56 9.12 -9.23
C SER A 110 5.17 8.35 -7.97
N LYS A 111 5.71 7.16 -7.80
CA LYS A 111 5.42 6.24 -6.70
C LYS A 111 6.57 6.13 -5.69
N THR A 112 7.79 6.52 -6.08
CA THR A 112 8.99 6.44 -5.23
C THR A 112 9.59 7.82 -5.01
N PHE A 113 9.42 8.36 -3.81
CA PHE A 113 10.08 9.56 -3.28
C PHE A 113 10.23 9.39 -1.77
N LYS A 114 11.05 10.22 -1.14
CA LYS A 114 11.33 10.13 0.31
C LYS A 114 10.02 10.12 1.10
N GLY A 115 9.80 9.09 1.91
CA GLY A 115 8.62 8.94 2.75
C GLY A 115 7.34 8.50 2.03
N SER A 116 7.41 8.08 0.75
CA SER A 116 6.22 7.72 -0.02
C SER A 116 5.61 6.36 0.31
N ALA A 117 6.28 5.52 1.08
CA ALA A 117 5.76 4.26 1.61
C ALA A 117 5.53 4.42 3.12
N VAL A 118 4.37 4.94 3.50
CA VAL A 118 4.02 5.10 4.92
C VAL A 118 3.48 3.79 5.45
N ILE A 119 4.00 3.32 6.59
CA ILE A 119 3.62 2.02 7.16
C ILE A 119 3.42 2.17 8.67
N ASP A 120 2.35 1.59 9.20
CA ASP A 120 2.30 1.33 10.64
C ASP A 120 3.24 0.17 10.96
N ALA A 121 4.23 0.41 11.79
CA ALA A 121 5.22 -0.61 12.17
C ALA A 121 4.64 -1.71 13.08
N ASN A 122 3.39 -1.57 13.52
CA ASN A 122 2.69 -2.56 14.33
C ASN A 122 2.00 -3.58 13.42
N PHE A 123 2.65 -4.72 13.18
CA PHE A 123 2.06 -5.82 12.42
C PHE A 123 1.26 -6.75 13.34
N ILE A 124 0.06 -7.10 12.91
CA ILE A 124 -0.86 -8.03 13.58
C ILE A 124 -0.89 -9.37 12.84
N HIS A 125 -1.28 -10.45 13.54
CA HIS A 125 -1.27 -11.80 12.95
C HIS A 125 -2.55 -12.15 12.18
N GLU A 126 -3.67 -11.56 12.54
CA GLU A 126 -4.97 -11.77 11.88
C GLU A 126 -5.41 -10.46 11.24
N CYS A 127 -5.74 -10.48 9.94
CA CYS A 127 -6.17 -9.29 9.22
C CYS A 127 -7.68 -9.05 9.42
N PRO A 128 -8.08 -7.93 10.04
CA PRO A 128 -9.48 -7.54 10.08
C PRO A 128 -10.02 -7.27 8.67
N GLN A 129 -11.32 -7.53 8.48
CA GLN A 129 -11.95 -7.39 7.16
C GLN A 129 -12.07 -5.95 6.69
N GLU A 130 -12.16 -5.01 7.62
CA GLU A 130 -12.46 -3.61 7.33
C GLU A 130 -11.35 -2.69 7.82
N PHE A 131 -11.04 -1.69 7.02
CA PHE A 131 -10.02 -0.70 7.31
C PHE A 131 -10.45 0.68 6.79
N TYR A 132 -9.90 1.74 7.38
CA TYR A 132 -10.33 3.09 7.10
C TYR A 132 -9.20 4.11 7.17
N LEU A 133 -9.44 5.24 6.52
CA LEU A 133 -8.64 6.47 6.61
C LEU A 133 -9.55 7.66 6.88
N THR A 134 -9.16 8.48 7.84
CA THR A 134 -9.73 9.81 8.02
C THR A 134 -8.68 10.88 7.77
N VAL A 135 -9.11 12.01 7.22
CA VAL A 135 -8.31 13.25 7.15
C VAL A 135 -9.13 14.33 7.83
N ASN A 136 -8.54 14.97 8.86
CA ASN A 136 -9.21 15.98 9.68
C ASN A 136 -10.55 15.48 10.24
N GLN A 137 -10.55 14.26 10.79
CA GLN A 137 -11.71 13.58 11.39
C GLN A 137 -12.85 13.24 10.39
N LYS A 138 -12.62 13.40 9.09
CA LYS A 138 -13.59 13.02 8.05
C LYS A 138 -13.11 11.77 7.35
N ILE A 139 -13.97 10.76 7.25
CA ILE A 139 -13.68 9.54 6.49
C ILE A 139 -13.41 9.92 5.03
N ARG A 140 -12.31 9.44 4.49
CA ARG A 140 -11.89 9.60 3.10
C ARG A 140 -11.89 8.28 2.35
N GLN A 141 -11.39 7.23 2.98
CA GLN A 141 -11.37 5.88 2.41
C GLN A 141 -11.88 4.88 3.42
N GLU A 142 -12.70 3.96 2.96
CA GLU A 142 -13.12 2.76 3.68
C GLU A 142 -12.93 1.57 2.75
N GLY A 143 -12.32 0.51 3.23
CA GLY A 143 -12.07 -0.70 2.48
C GLY A 143 -12.57 -1.94 3.19
N ASN A 144 -12.97 -2.92 2.40
CA ASN A 144 -13.28 -4.25 2.91
C ASN A 144 -12.55 -5.29 2.04
N LEU A 145 -11.88 -6.24 2.67
CA LEU A 145 -11.06 -7.23 1.96
C LEU A 145 -11.85 -8.07 0.95
N LYS A 146 -13.15 -8.25 1.16
CA LYS A 146 -14.02 -8.97 0.19
C LYS A 146 -14.22 -8.24 -1.13
N ASP A 147 -13.91 -6.93 -1.19
CA ASP A 147 -14.02 -6.11 -2.40
C ASP A 147 -12.72 -6.10 -3.22
N MET A 148 -11.69 -6.82 -2.75
CA MET A 148 -10.46 -7.02 -3.49
C MET A 148 -10.70 -7.89 -4.73
N ILE A 149 -10.12 -7.48 -5.86
CA ILE A 149 -10.18 -8.24 -7.13
C ILE A 149 -9.28 -9.49 -7.04
N PHE A 150 -8.08 -9.33 -6.51
CA PHE A 150 -7.09 -10.39 -6.28
C PHE A 150 -6.85 -10.54 -4.79
N SER A 151 -7.01 -11.74 -4.26
CA SER A 151 -6.72 -12.03 -2.85
C SER A 151 -5.21 -11.91 -2.55
N PHE A 152 -4.85 -11.96 -1.27
CA PHE A 152 -3.44 -11.93 -0.86
C PHE A 152 -2.65 -13.10 -1.49
N GLU A 153 -3.23 -14.29 -1.52
CA GLU A 153 -2.61 -15.47 -2.11
C GLU A 153 -2.45 -15.34 -3.64
N ASP A 154 -3.43 -14.72 -4.32
CA ASP A 154 -3.34 -14.46 -5.76
C ASP A 154 -2.19 -13.49 -6.08
N ILE A 155 -2.03 -12.46 -5.27
CA ILE A 155 -0.93 -11.48 -5.40
C ILE A 155 0.41 -12.17 -5.19
N ILE A 156 0.55 -12.93 -4.09
CA ILE A 156 1.79 -13.64 -3.76
C ILE A 156 2.15 -14.65 -4.85
N LEU A 157 1.19 -15.45 -5.30
CA LEU A 157 1.41 -16.40 -6.41
C LEU A 157 1.74 -15.72 -7.73
N HIS A 158 1.18 -14.53 -7.97
CA HIS A 158 1.51 -13.78 -9.17
C HIS A 158 2.96 -13.28 -9.12
N LEU A 159 3.36 -12.69 -8.00
CA LEU A 159 4.73 -12.20 -7.77
C LEU A 159 5.76 -13.33 -7.82
N SER A 160 5.45 -14.50 -7.24
CA SER A 160 6.36 -15.65 -7.19
C SER A 160 6.74 -16.25 -8.54
N LYS A 161 6.00 -15.89 -9.61
CA LYS A 161 6.37 -16.25 -10.99
C LYS A 161 7.57 -15.44 -11.51
N THR A 162 7.90 -14.35 -10.85
CA THR A 162 8.92 -13.40 -11.31
C THR A 162 10.06 -13.23 -10.33
N VAL A 163 9.77 -13.36 -9.02
CA VAL A 163 10.75 -13.13 -7.95
C VAL A 163 10.65 -14.22 -6.88
N ASP A 164 11.77 -14.55 -6.26
CA ASP A 164 11.80 -15.24 -4.97
C ASP A 164 11.69 -14.21 -3.86
N PHE A 165 10.73 -14.41 -2.96
CA PHE A 165 10.55 -13.55 -1.80
C PHE A 165 11.71 -13.64 -0.84
N LYS A 166 11.95 -12.57 -0.12
CA LYS A 166 12.85 -12.49 1.04
C LYS A 166 12.06 -12.24 2.30
N LYS A 167 12.55 -12.74 3.41
CA LYS A 167 12.01 -12.37 4.72
C LYS A 167 12.21 -10.86 4.92
N GLY A 168 11.13 -10.15 5.24
CA GLY A 168 11.11 -8.69 5.35
C GLY A 168 10.63 -7.98 4.07
N ASP A 169 10.31 -8.70 2.99
CA ASP A 169 9.57 -8.11 1.89
C ASP A 169 8.19 -7.66 2.36
N ILE A 170 7.70 -6.57 1.81
CA ILE A 170 6.35 -6.07 2.08
C ILE A 170 5.57 -5.91 0.79
N ILE A 171 4.24 -6.07 0.88
CA ILE A 171 3.35 -5.94 -0.25
C ILE A 171 2.21 -4.99 0.12
N PHE A 172 2.12 -3.85 -0.56
CA PHE A 172 0.94 -3.01 -0.59
C PHE A 172 -0.09 -3.64 -1.52
N THR A 173 -1.30 -3.88 -1.03
CA THR A 173 -2.26 -4.79 -1.69
C THR A 173 -3.31 -4.09 -2.55
N GLY A 174 -3.20 -2.79 -2.70
CA GLY A 174 -4.14 -1.96 -3.46
C GLY A 174 -5.08 -1.16 -2.56
N THR A 175 -5.54 -0.04 -3.08
CA THR A 175 -6.35 0.95 -2.37
C THR A 175 -7.82 0.91 -2.80
N PRO A 176 -8.79 1.11 -1.89
CA PRO A 176 -10.19 1.36 -2.23
C PRO A 176 -10.37 2.76 -2.83
N GLU A 177 -11.58 3.11 -3.26
CA GLU A 177 -11.96 4.44 -3.70
C GLU A 177 -11.84 5.51 -2.60
N GLY A 178 -11.87 6.79 -2.99
CA GLY A 178 -11.78 7.93 -2.09
C GLY A 178 -10.37 8.48 -1.93
N VAL A 179 -9.46 8.17 -2.88
CA VAL A 179 -8.12 8.77 -2.91
C VAL A 179 -8.20 10.31 -3.02
N GLY A 180 -7.24 11.01 -2.45
CA GLY A 180 -7.27 12.47 -2.44
C GLY A 180 -5.97 13.11 -2.04
N ALA A 181 -5.84 14.40 -2.34
CA ALA A 181 -4.67 15.19 -2.01
C ALA A 181 -4.54 15.41 -0.50
N LEU A 182 -3.30 15.44 -0.03
CA LEU A 182 -2.91 15.83 1.31
C LEU A 182 -2.37 17.26 1.29
N GLU A 183 -2.66 18.00 2.36
CA GLU A 183 -2.18 19.36 2.57
C GLU A 183 -1.39 19.45 3.88
N SER A 184 -0.42 20.36 3.94
CA SER A 184 0.33 20.63 5.18
C SER A 184 -0.64 21.04 6.30
N GLY A 185 -0.50 20.42 7.46
CA GLY A 185 -1.39 20.58 8.62
C GLY A 185 -2.48 19.50 8.71
N ASP A 186 -2.68 18.69 7.70
CA ASP A 186 -3.67 17.60 7.78
C ASP A 186 -3.33 16.60 8.90
N GLN A 187 -4.37 16.22 9.64
CA GLN A 187 -4.33 15.17 10.65
C GLN A 187 -4.96 13.90 10.08
N ILE A 188 -4.17 12.84 10.05
CA ILE A 188 -4.57 11.56 9.47
C ILE A 188 -4.71 10.53 10.58
N GLU A 189 -5.79 9.75 10.54
CA GLU A 189 -5.88 8.50 11.26
C GLU A 189 -6.18 7.37 10.26
N MET A 190 -5.41 6.29 10.35
CA MET A 190 -5.63 5.11 9.52
C MET A 190 -5.54 3.84 10.38
N GLY A 191 -6.33 2.84 10.06
CA GLY A 191 -6.33 1.61 10.85
C GLY A 191 -7.35 0.59 10.38
N PHE A 192 -7.33 -0.52 11.07
CA PHE A 192 -8.38 -1.53 11.00
C PHE A 192 -9.48 -1.21 12.00
N ASN A 193 -10.72 -1.60 11.68
CA ASN A 193 -11.82 -1.48 12.63
C ASN A 193 -11.50 -2.29 13.90
N ASN A 194 -11.82 -1.68 15.06
CA ASN A 194 -11.55 -2.24 16.40
C ASN A 194 -10.06 -2.40 16.78
N CYS A 195 -9.14 -1.80 16.01
CA CYS A 195 -7.72 -1.71 16.38
C CYS A 195 -7.34 -0.25 16.68
N PRO A 196 -6.32 0.00 17.52
CA PRO A 196 -5.79 1.35 17.70
C PRO A 196 -5.30 1.92 16.37
N PRO A 197 -5.70 3.13 15.98
CA PRO A 197 -5.26 3.72 14.71
C PRO A 197 -3.82 4.25 14.78
N LYS A 198 -3.14 4.23 13.66
CA LYS A 198 -1.94 5.03 13.41
C LYS A 198 -2.36 6.48 13.16
N LYS A 199 -1.76 7.41 13.91
CA LYS A 199 -1.98 8.85 13.75
C LYS A 199 -0.77 9.49 13.10
N LEU A 200 -1.03 10.39 12.16
CA LEU A 200 0.01 11.06 11.37
C LEU A 200 -0.36 12.54 11.20
N VAL A 201 0.67 13.37 11.05
CA VAL A 201 0.52 14.80 10.70
C VAL A 201 1.29 15.08 9.41
N VAL A 202 0.66 15.78 8.49
CA VAL A 202 1.30 16.25 7.26
C VAL A 202 2.04 17.56 7.51
N ILE A 203 3.31 17.65 7.12
CA ILE A 203 4.18 18.82 7.33
C ILE A 203 4.81 19.31 6.03
#